data_e983d8cf1b1e4ef8a45435637ab7d954
#
_entry.id   e983d8cf1b1e4ef8a45435637ab7d954
#
_cell.length_a   1.000
_cell.length_b   1.000
_cell.length_c   1.000
_cell.angle_alpha   90.00
_cell.angle_beta   90.00
_cell.angle_gamma   90.00
#
_symmetry.space_group_name_H-M   'P 1'
#
loop_
_entity.id
_entity.type
_entity.pdbx_description
1 polymer ?
#
loop_
_entity_poly.entity_id
_entity_poly.type
_entity_poly.pdbx_seq_one_letter_code
_entity_poly.pdbx_strand_id
1 'polypeptide(L)'
;MPILRNLGALWLALLLAACGPELDIHYVATPEPVVDAMLDMAEVGPGDVVYDLGSGDGRIPITAAQRFGVRAVGIELDPRLLREARRNAEEAGVSHLVEFRQEDLFEADISDASVVTLYLGDMLNLRLRPHLLDLPAGTRVVSQSFNMGDWIPDERREVMNRPVYRWTVPELFVPGFPSLPPEGAAPAS
;
A
#
# COMPACT_ATOMS: atom_id res chain seq x y z
N MET A 1 63.52 -14.53 21.43
CA MET A 1 62.77 -13.31 21.21
C MET A 1 62.92 -12.86 19.77
N PRO A 2 61.88 -12.66 18.97
CA PRO A 2 60.72 -11.89 19.20
C PRO A 2 59.39 -12.56 18.74
N ILE A 3 58.34 -12.37 19.49
CA ILE A 3 56.97 -12.68 19.05
C ILE A 3 56.19 -11.37 19.12
N LEU A 4 55.87 -10.78 17.99
CA LEU A 4 54.85 -9.71 17.88
C LEU A 4 54.71 -9.24 16.40
N ARG A 5 54.06 -10.05 15.59
CA ARG A 5 53.57 -9.61 14.27
C ARG A 5 52.40 -10.52 13.90
N ASN A 6 51.23 -10.01 13.93
CA ASN A 6 50.02 -10.40 13.15
C ASN A 6 48.74 -10.24 13.97
N LEU A 7 48.43 -9.04 14.43
CA LEU A 7 47.10 -8.70 14.96
C LEU A 7 46.40 -7.56 14.19
N GLY A 8 46.91 -7.22 12.99
CA GLY A 8 46.36 -6.08 12.20
C GLY A 8 45.49 -6.42 11.00
N ALA A 9 45.27 -7.72 10.71
CA ALA A 9 44.63 -8.14 9.44
C ALA A 9 43.18 -8.66 9.56
N LEU A 10 42.56 -8.61 10.75
CA LEU A 10 41.24 -9.23 10.95
C LEU A 10 40.07 -8.21 11.09
N TRP A 11 40.32 -6.93 10.98
CA TRP A 11 39.28 -5.87 11.14
C TRP A 11 38.80 -5.20 9.87
N LEU A 12 39.27 -5.62 8.69
CA LEU A 12 38.89 -4.98 7.41
C LEU A 12 37.89 -5.77 6.57
N ALA A 13 37.38 -6.88 7.06
CA ALA A 13 36.47 -7.75 6.29
C ALA A 13 34.98 -7.66 6.69
N LEU A 14 34.57 -6.71 7.54
CA LEU A 14 33.20 -6.65 8.06
C LEU A 14 32.41 -5.41 7.62
N LEU A 15 32.85 -4.69 6.60
CA LEU A 15 32.18 -3.46 6.12
C LEU A 15 31.64 -3.55 4.68
N LEU A 16 31.47 -4.74 4.13
CA LEU A 16 30.98 -4.93 2.75
C LEU A 16 29.69 -5.76 2.67
N ALA A 17 28.81 -5.61 3.65
CA ALA A 17 27.53 -6.30 3.59
C ALA A 17 26.39 -5.37 4.00
N ALA A 18 25.93 -4.50 3.12
CA ALA A 18 24.56 -3.95 3.09
C ALA A 18 24.43 -2.93 1.95
N CYS A 19 24.66 -3.35 0.70
CA CYS A 19 24.13 -2.64 -0.44
C CYS A 19 23.28 -3.66 -1.21
N GLY A 20 22.09 -3.95 -0.66
CA GLY A 20 21.01 -4.51 -1.47
C GLY A 20 20.61 -3.46 -2.50
N PRO A 21 20.02 -3.85 -3.64
CA PRO A 21 19.50 -2.87 -4.59
C PRO A 21 18.49 -1.99 -3.85
N GLU A 22 18.86 -0.74 -3.61
CA GLU A 22 17.93 0.30 -3.19
C GLU A 22 16.93 0.44 -4.32
N LEU A 23 15.71 -0.03 -4.13
CA LEU A 23 14.60 0.22 -5.05
C LEU A 23 14.31 1.72 -4.92
N ASP A 24 14.93 2.50 -5.79
CA ASP A 24 14.68 3.94 -5.92
C ASP A 24 13.26 4.14 -6.49
N ILE A 25 12.26 4.04 -5.63
CA ILE A 25 10.86 4.28 -5.98
C ILE A 25 10.69 5.79 -6.04
N HIS A 26 10.72 6.33 -7.26
CA HIS A 26 10.44 7.74 -7.47
C HIS A 26 9.01 8.04 -7.02
N TYR A 27 8.88 8.88 -6.00
CA TYR A 27 7.60 9.43 -5.58
C TYR A 27 6.92 10.19 -6.73
N VAL A 28 5.73 9.76 -7.09
CA VAL A 28 4.84 10.42 -8.05
C VAL A 28 3.49 10.65 -7.39
N ALA A 29 3.11 11.90 -7.26
CA ALA A 29 1.86 12.26 -6.62
C ALA A 29 0.65 11.80 -7.44
N THR A 30 -0.30 11.11 -6.81
CA THR A 30 -1.61 10.77 -7.40
C THR A 30 -2.43 12.05 -7.61
N PRO A 31 -2.94 12.35 -8.81
CA PRO A 31 -3.82 13.52 -9.01
C PRO A 31 -5.09 13.43 -8.17
N GLU A 32 -5.57 14.57 -7.64
CA GLU A 32 -6.77 14.59 -6.77
C GLU A 32 -8.00 13.91 -7.38
N PRO A 33 -8.36 14.11 -8.67
CA PRO A 33 -9.52 13.41 -9.25
C PRO A 33 -9.35 11.87 -9.25
N VAL A 34 -8.10 11.38 -9.25
CA VAL A 34 -7.82 9.94 -9.16
C VAL A 34 -7.93 9.47 -7.71
N VAL A 35 -7.44 10.27 -6.75
CA VAL A 35 -7.64 10.00 -5.31
C VAL A 35 -9.13 9.87 -4.99
N ASP A 36 -9.93 10.83 -5.43
CA ASP A 36 -11.38 10.81 -5.26
C ASP A 36 -12.00 9.55 -5.85
N ALA A 37 -11.63 9.20 -7.07
CA ALA A 37 -12.15 8.00 -7.74
C ALA A 37 -11.72 6.71 -7.03
N MET A 38 -10.50 6.63 -6.50
CA MET A 38 -10.01 5.47 -5.73
C MET A 38 -10.85 5.27 -4.46
N LEU A 39 -11.10 6.34 -3.72
CA LEU A 39 -11.89 6.28 -2.48
C LEU A 39 -13.37 6.00 -2.76
N ASP A 40 -13.93 6.54 -3.86
CA ASP A 40 -15.30 6.26 -4.30
C ASP A 40 -15.46 4.81 -4.76
N MET A 41 -14.48 4.27 -5.52
CA MET A 41 -14.47 2.86 -5.94
C MET A 41 -14.32 1.91 -4.75
N ALA A 42 -13.58 2.31 -3.72
CA ALA A 42 -13.46 1.57 -2.47
C ALA A 42 -14.74 1.64 -1.64
N GLU A 43 -15.71 2.48 -2.00
CA GLU A 43 -16.94 2.69 -1.23
C GLU A 43 -16.64 3.04 0.25
N VAL A 44 -15.63 3.92 0.46
CA VAL A 44 -15.20 4.30 1.81
C VAL A 44 -16.35 4.94 2.57
N GLY A 45 -16.60 4.44 3.77
CA GLY A 45 -17.70 4.90 4.60
C GLY A 45 -17.45 4.76 6.12
N PRO A 46 -18.44 5.11 6.95
CA PRO A 46 -18.29 5.05 8.41
C PRO A 46 -17.86 3.65 8.90
N GLY A 47 -16.85 3.62 9.75
CA GLY A 47 -16.31 2.37 10.32
C GLY A 47 -15.15 1.79 9.53
N ASP A 48 -14.81 2.34 8.36
CA ASP A 48 -13.62 1.91 7.62
C ASP A 48 -12.32 2.38 8.27
N VAL A 49 -11.28 1.60 8.02
CA VAL A 49 -9.88 1.94 8.27
C VAL A 49 -9.14 1.87 6.95
N VAL A 50 -8.68 3.03 6.46
CA VAL A 50 -7.99 3.15 5.17
C VAL A 50 -6.48 3.07 5.37
N TYR A 51 -5.82 2.14 4.71
CA TYR A 51 -4.36 2.06 4.62
C TYR A 51 -3.88 2.47 3.23
N ASP A 52 -2.87 3.35 3.18
CA ASP A 52 -2.20 3.75 1.95
C ASP A 52 -0.74 3.30 1.99
N LEU A 53 -0.39 2.33 1.15
CA LEU A 53 0.96 1.74 1.13
C LEU A 53 1.83 2.48 0.12
N GLY A 54 2.87 3.16 0.61
CA GLY A 54 3.65 4.12 -0.14
C GLY A 54 2.95 5.48 -0.17
N SER A 55 2.56 5.99 1.00
CA SER A 55 1.63 7.12 1.13
C SER A 55 2.18 8.48 0.68
N GLY A 56 3.48 8.58 0.44
CA GLY A 56 4.10 9.80 -0.04
C GLY A 56 3.80 11.01 0.85
N ASP A 57 3.20 12.04 0.27
CA ASP A 57 2.80 13.28 0.95
C ASP A 57 1.50 13.16 1.77
N GLY A 58 0.92 11.96 1.84
CA GLY A 58 -0.24 11.65 2.67
C GLY A 58 -1.59 12.05 2.08
N ARG A 59 -1.65 12.45 0.79
CA ARG A 59 -2.89 12.98 0.17
C ARG A 59 -4.06 12.02 0.23
N ILE A 60 -3.86 10.72 0.01
CA ILE A 60 -4.94 9.73 0.02
C ILE A 60 -5.51 9.54 1.43
N PRO A 61 -4.70 9.25 2.48
CA PRO A 61 -5.19 9.15 3.85
C PRO A 61 -5.86 10.44 4.33
N ILE A 62 -5.29 11.61 4.00
CA ILE A 62 -5.85 12.93 4.36
C ILE A 62 -7.22 13.12 3.71
N THR A 63 -7.33 12.84 2.40
CA THR A 63 -8.62 12.96 1.69
C THR A 63 -9.66 11.98 2.24
N ALA A 64 -9.27 10.75 2.58
CA ALA A 64 -10.17 9.79 3.21
C ALA A 64 -10.72 10.32 4.55
N ALA A 65 -9.85 10.86 5.40
CA ALA A 65 -10.24 11.45 6.67
C ALA A 65 -11.14 12.68 6.50
N GLN A 66 -10.81 13.58 5.56
CA GLN A 66 -11.59 14.79 5.30
C GLN A 66 -13.00 14.50 4.75
N ARG A 67 -13.09 13.58 3.78
CA ARG A 67 -14.36 13.32 3.09
C ARG A 67 -15.31 12.42 3.88
N PHE A 68 -14.76 11.44 4.59
CA PHE A 68 -15.54 10.36 5.19
C PHE A 68 -15.45 10.31 6.72
N GLY A 69 -14.56 11.09 7.34
CA GLY A 69 -14.37 11.08 8.80
C GLY A 69 -13.83 9.76 9.33
N VAL A 70 -13.13 8.98 8.51
CA VAL A 70 -12.59 7.66 8.85
C VAL A 70 -11.16 7.75 9.36
N ARG A 71 -10.73 6.74 10.12
CA ARG A 71 -9.33 6.54 10.45
C ARG A 71 -8.55 6.18 9.19
N ALA A 72 -7.38 6.79 9.00
CA ALA A 72 -6.50 6.48 7.90
C ALA A 72 -5.05 6.34 8.36
N VAL A 73 -4.31 5.43 7.73
CA VAL A 73 -2.90 5.14 8.03
C VAL A 73 -2.10 5.19 6.74
N GLY A 74 -1.05 6.00 6.73
CA GLY A 74 -0.08 6.05 5.64
C GLY A 74 1.21 5.33 6.03
N ILE A 75 1.63 4.36 5.23
CA ILE A 75 2.92 3.68 5.36
C ILE A 75 3.88 4.26 4.33
N GLU A 76 5.01 4.80 4.79
CA GLU A 76 6.00 5.44 3.93
C GLU A 76 7.40 5.24 4.51
N LEU A 77 8.37 4.96 3.67
CA LEU A 77 9.74 4.71 4.10
C LEU A 77 10.59 6.01 4.16
N ASP A 78 10.29 6.98 3.27
CA ASP A 78 11.03 8.24 3.22
C ASP A 78 10.64 9.19 4.37
N PRO A 79 11.56 9.48 5.31
CA PRO A 79 11.26 10.36 6.43
C PRO A 79 11.00 11.81 6.01
N ARG A 80 11.38 12.22 4.80
CA ARG A 80 11.10 13.57 4.28
C ARG A 80 9.63 13.67 3.90
N LEU A 81 9.11 12.66 3.16
CA LEU A 81 7.70 12.58 2.77
C LEU A 81 6.80 12.43 4.00
N LEU A 82 7.20 11.64 5.00
CA LEU A 82 6.46 11.52 6.27
C LEU A 82 6.32 12.85 7.02
N ARG A 83 7.39 13.68 7.04
CA ARG A 83 7.29 15.01 7.64
C ARG A 83 6.34 15.92 6.88
N GLU A 84 6.35 15.82 5.56
CA GLU A 84 5.43 16.55 4.69
C GLU A 84 3.99 16.08 4.91
N ALA A 85 3.74 14.77 4.91
CA ALA A 85 2.43 14.18 5.15
C ALA A 85 1.83 14.61 6.50
N ARG A 86 2.62 14.60 7.57
CA ARG A 86 2.16 15.06 8.90
C ARG A 86 1.77 16.53 8.89
N ARG A 87 2.59 17.39 8.27
CA ARG A 87 2.27 18.82 8.12
C ARG A 87 1.00 19.01 7.31
N ASN A 88 0.85 18.30 6.19
CA ASN A 88 -0.35 18.36 5.36
C ASN A 88 -1.61 17.94 6.14
N ALA A 89 -1.53 16.92 6.99
CA ALA A 89 -2.65 16.49 7.84
C ALA A 89 -3.00 17.51 8.93
N GLU A 90 -2.00 18.22 9.49
CA GLU A 90 -2.22 19.32 10.42
C GLU A 90 -2.91 20.51 9.73
N GLU A 91 -2.41 20.92 8.56
CA GLU A 91 -2.99 22.00 7.74
C GLU A 91 -4.42 21.67 7.28
N ALA A 92 -4.69 20.40 7.00
CA ALA A 92 -6.00 19.89 6.64
C ALA A 92 -6.96 19.73 7.85
N GLY A 93 -6.47 19.85 9.08
CA GLY A 93 -7.26 19.75 10.31
C GLY A 93 -7.68 18.30 10.66
N VAL A 94 -7.05 17.29 10.07
CA VAL A 94 -7.40 15.86 10.24
C VAL A 94 -6.32 15.02 10.92
N SER A 95 -5.29 15.64 11.49
CA SER A 95 -4.19 14.95 12.18
C SER A 95 -4.64 14.00 13.30
N HIS A 96 -5.83 14.19 13.84
CA HIS A 96 -6.42 13.32 14.85
C HIS A 96 -7.04 12.02 14.28
N LEU A 97 -7.24 11.94 12.97
CA LEU A 97 -7.77 10.78 12.24
C LEU A 97 -6.70 10.05 11.43
N VAL A 98 -5.56 10.71 11.15
CA VAL A 98 -4.55 10.19 10.25
C VAL A 98 -3.25 9.89 11.01
N GLU A 99 -2.76 8.66 10.86
CA GLU A 99 -1.48 8.21 11.38
C GLU A 99 -0.50 7.99 10.21
N PHE A 100 0.77 8.41 10.38
CA PHE A 100 1.83 8.12 9.41
C PHE A 100 2.95 7.35 10.09
N ARG A 101 3.26 6.14 9.56
CA ARG A 101 4.27 5.21 10.07
C ARG A 101 5.44 5.13 9.12
N GLN A 102 6.65 5.18 9.70
CA GLN A 102 7.87 4.92 8.94
C GLN A 102 8.18 3.43 8.97
N GLU A 103 7.64 2.70 8.01
CA GLU A 103 7.75 1.24 7.96
C GLU A 103 7.94 0.77 6.51
N ASP A 104 8.56 -0.41 6.36
CA ASP A 104 8.54 -1.11 5.08
C ASP A 104 7.11 -1.66 4.86
N LEU A 105 6.50 -1.28 3.74
CA LEU A 105 5.13 -1.68 3.38
C LEU A 105 4.95 -3.21 3.27
N PHE A 106 6.05 -3.97 3.12
CA PHE A 106 6.02 -5.44 3.10
C PHE A 106 6.03 -6.07 4.49
N GLU A 107 6.41 -5.31 5.53
CA GLU A 107 6.52 -5.77 6.91
C GLU A 107 5.47 -5.12 7.82
N ALA A 108 4.79 -4.08 7.31
CA ALA A 108 3.81 -3.32 8.08
C ALA A 108 2.60 -4.17 8.47
N ASP A 109 2.17 -4.07 9.73
CA ASP A 109 0.91 -4.67 10.16
C ASP A 109 -0.26 -3.82 9.67
N ILE A 110 -1.01 -4.40 8.72
CA ILE A 110 -2.20 -3.83 8.10
C ILE A 110 -3.46 -4.67 8.39
N SER A 111 -3.41 -5.53 9.40
CA SER A 111 -4.45 -6.54 9.69
C SER A 111 -5.82 -5.95 10.05
N ASP A 112 -5.89 -4.70 10.50
CA ASP A 112 -7.12 -3.97 10.79
C ASP A 112 -7.63 -3.13 9.59
N ALA A 113 -6.98 -3.24 8.41
CA ALA A 113 -7.42 -2.53 7.21
C ALA A 113 -8.77 -3.07 6.69
N SER A 114 -9.69 -2.18 6.37
CA SER A 114 -10.89 -2.49 5.57
C SER A 114 -10.78 -1.98 4.14
N VAL A 115 -9.88 -1.02 3.90
CA VAL A 115 -9.53 -0.49 2.59
C VAL A 115 -8.01 -0.33 2.50
N VAL A 116 -7.43 -0.78 1.38
CA VAL A 116 -6.01 -0.56 1.05
C VAL A 116 -5.90 0.14 -0.29
N THR A 117 -5.11 1.23 -0.34
CA THR A 117 -4.81 1.98 -1.57
C THR A 117 -3.36 1.82 -1.97
N LEU A 118 -3.11 1.77 -3.30
CA LEU A 118 -1.80 1.50 -3.89
C LEU A 118 -1.52 2.37 -5.13
N TYR A 119 -0.30 2.88 -5.22
CA TYR A 119 0.26 3.40 -6.47
C TYR A 119 1.76 3.11 -6.54
N LEU A 120 2.14 1.85 -6.74
CA LEU A 120 3.52 1.39 -6.52
C LEU A 120 4.22 0.87 -7.79
N GLY A 121 3.54 0.11 -8.63
CA GLY A 121 4.08 -0.57 -9.80
C GLY A 121 3.76 -2.06 -9.81
N ASP A 122 3.77 -2.67 -11.01
CA ASP A 122 3.36 -4.07 -11.19
C ASP A 122 4.14 -5.05 -10.30
N MET A 123 5.46 -4.91 -10.24
CA MET A 123 6.32 -5.82 -9.46
C MET A 123 6.05 -5.73 -7.96
N LEU A 124 5.80 -4.52 -7.45
CA LEU A 124 5.52 -4.33 -6.03
C LEU A 124 4.11 -4.82 -5.68
N ASN A 125 3.13 -4.55 -6.53
CA ASN A 125 1.78 -5.07 -6.38
C ASN A 125 1.75 -6.60 -6.34
N LEU A 126 2.48 -7.25 -7.26
CA LEU A 126 2.59 -8.72 -7.27
C LEU A 126 3.27 -9.27 -6.02
N ARG A 127 4.27 -8.57 -5.50
CA ARG A 127 4.95 -8.96 -4.25
C ARG A 127 4.05 -8.76 -3.02
N LEU A 128 3.23 -7.70 -3.01
CA LEU A 128 2.27 -7.42 -1.93
C LEU A 128 1.05 -8.34 -1.95
N ARG A 129 0.68 -8.86 -3.10
CA ARG A 129 -0.56 -9.63 -3.29
C ARG A 129 -0.80 -10.73 -2.23
N PRO A 130 0.18 -11.58 -1.86
CA PRO A 130 -0.04 -12.57 -0.81
C PRO A 130 -0.47 -11.94 0.51
N HIS A 131 0.20 -10.85 0.90
CA HIS A 131 -0.09 -10.11 2.12
C HIS A 131 -1.50 -9.46 2.10
N LEU A 132 -1.91 -8.97 0.93
CA LEU A 132 -3.26 -8.40 0.75
C LEU A 132 -4.36 -9.48 0.80
N LEU A 133 -4.06 -10.68 0.30
CA LEU A 133 -5.00 -11.82 0.32
C LEU A 133 -5.16 -12.45 1.72
N ASP A 134 -4.24 -12.18 2.64
CA ASP A 134 -4.33 -12.61 4.05
C ASP A 134 -5.19 -11.64 4.90
N LEU A 135 -5.62 -10.51 4.34
CA LEU A 135 -6.52 -9.56 5.00
C LEU A 135 -7.92 -10.16 5.21
N PRO A 136 -8.72 -9.62 6.13
CA PRO A 136 -10.09 -10.07 6.35
C PRO A 136 -10.91 -10.06 5.04
N ALA A 137 -11.73 -11.09 4.85
CA ALA A 137 -12.65 -11.15 3.73
C ALA A 137 -13.53 -9.89 3.66
N GLY A 138 -13.75 -9.38 2.45
CA GLY A 138 -14.46 -8.12 2.24
C GLY A 138 -13.58 -6.88 2.28
N THR A 139 -12.29 -6.98 2.65
CA THR A 139 -11.33 -5.86 2.51
C THR A 139 -11.23 -5.45 1.05
N ARG A 140 -11.34 -4.15 0.79
CA ARG A 140 -11.27 -3.58 -0.58
C ARG A 140 -9.87 -3.07 -0.84
N VAL A 141 -9.28 -3.54 -1.95
CA VAL A 141 -7.96 -3.10 -2.41
C VAL A 141 -8.15 -2.28 -3.68
N VAL A 142 -7.62 -1.07 -3.73
CA VAL A 142 -7.70 -0.19 -4.91
C VAL A 142 -6.31 0.22 -5.36
N SER A 143 -6.01 0.02 -6.64
CA SER A 143 -4.71 0.37 -7.22
C SER A 143 -4.86 1.29 -8.42
N GLN A 144 -4.08 2.37 -8.42
CA GLN A 144 -3.91 3.23 -9.59
C GLN A 144 -2.91 2.60 -10.53
N SER A 145 -3.25 2.52 -11.82
CA SER A 145 -2.43 2.16 -12.98
C SER A 145 -1.94 0.71 -13.05
N PHE A 146 -1.75 0.04 -11.92
CA PHE A 146 -1.08 -1.26 -11.84
C PHE A 146 -2.03 -2.34 -11.32
N ASN A 147 -2.01 -3.50 -11.97
CA ASN A 147 -2.87 -4.63 -11.62
C ASN A 147 -2.18 -5.63 -10.66
N MET A 148 -2.88 -6.72 -10.33
CA MET A 148 -2.43 -7.78 -9.42
C MET A 148 -2.16 -9.11 -10.14
N GLY A 149 -1.79 -9.05 -11.43
CA GLY A 149 -1.53 -10.23 -12.25
C GLY A 149 -2.81 -11.03 -12.53
N ASP A 150 -2.84 -12.28 -12.10
CA ASP A 150 -3.97 -13.20 -12.27
C ASP A 150 -5.11 -13.02 -11.25
N TRP A 151 -4.96 -12.15 -10.25
CA TRP A 151 -6.08 -11.71 -9.43
C TRP A 151 -6.91 -10.70 -10.23
N ILE A 152 -8.03 -11.19 -10.78
CA ILE A 152 -8.91 -10.40 -11.64
C ILE A 152 -9.62 -9.33 -10.82
N PRO A 153 -9.58 -8.03 -11.23
CA PRO A 153 -10.29 -6.99 -10.51
C PRO A 153 -11.82 -7.14 -10.65
N ASP A 154 -12.54 -6.82 -9.58
CA ASP A 154 -14.01 -6.74 -9.57
C ASP A 154 -14.50 -5.55 -10.40
N GLU A 155 -13.73 -4.46 -10.38
CA GLU A 155 -14.04 -3.24 -11.12
C GLU A 155 -12.77 -2.61 -11.72
N ARG A 156 -12.92 -2.07 -12.93
CA ARG A 156 -11.92 -1.21 -13.57
C ARG A 156 -12.59 0.07 -14.06
N ARG A 157 -12.02 1.20 -13.66
CA ARG A 157 -12.47 2.52 -14.12
C ARG A 157 -11.29 3.26 -14.76
N GLU A 158 -11.56 4.14 -15.71
CA GLU A 158 -10.52 5.01 -16.30
C GLU A 158 -10.76 6.47 -15.85
N VAL A 159 -9.74 7.07 -15.24
CA VAL A 159 -9.76 8.43 -14.71
C VAL A 159 -8.53 9.17 -15.19
N MET A 160 -8.70 10.28 -15.93
CA MET A 160 -7.59 11.04 -16.51
C MET A 160 -6.63 10.19 -17.36
N ASN A 161 -7.15 9.28 -18.18
CA ASN A 161 -6.40 8.30 -18.98
C ASN A 161 -5.51 7.37 -18.10
N ARG A 162 -5.90 7.10 -16.87
CA ARG A 162 -5.23 6.17 -15.95
C ARG A 162 -6.24 5.14 -15.49
N PRO A 163 -5.94 3.85 -15.62
CA PRO A 163 -6.81 2.83 -15.07
C PRO A 163 -6.73 2.84 -13.54
N VAL A 164 -7.87 2.64 -12.91
CA VAL A 164 -8.00 2.38 -11.48
C VAL A 164 -8.71 1.04 -11.35
N TYR A 165 -8.17 0.18 -10.53
CA TYR A 165 -8.65 -1.18 -10.32
C TYR A 165 -9.12 -1.36 -8.88
N ARG A 166 -10.18 -2.14 -8.67
CA ARG A 166 -10.65 -2.55 -7.34
C ARG A 166 -10.75 -4.08 -7.28
N TRP A 167 -10.34 -4.61 -6.16
CA TRP A 167 -10.51 -6.01 -5.75
C TRP A 167 -11.14 -6.04 -4.38
N THR A 168 -11.89 -7.11 -4.11
CA THR A 168 -12.38 -7.45 -2.78
C THR A 168 -11.69 -8.74 -2.35
N VAL A 169 -11.15 -8.77 -1.14
CA VAL A 169 -10.53 -9.98 -0.59
C VAL A 169 -11.62 -11.05 -0.42
N PRO A 170 -11.47 -12.22 -1.05
CA PRO A 170 -12.48 -13.27 -1.01
C PRO A 170 -12.56 -13.95 0.36
N GLU A 171 -13.70 -14.57 0.68
CA GLU A 171 -13.87 -15.35 1.92
C GLU A 171 -12.96 -16.58 2.00
N LEU A 172 -12.60 -17.16 0.85
CA LEU A 172 -11.68 -18.30 0.76
C LEU A 172 -10.74 -18.09 -0.43
N PHE A 173 -9.50 -17.74 -0.13
CA PHE A 173 -8.45 -17.81 -1.15
C PHE A 173 -7.82 -19.21 -1.12
N VAL A 174 -8.04 -20.00 -2.17
CA VAL A 174 -7.33 -21.27 -2.39
C VAL A 174 -6.24 -21.00 -3.43
N PRO A 175 -4.94 -21.02 -3.07
CA PRO A 175 -3.87 -20.80 -4.03
C PRO A 175 -4.01 -21.73 -5.24
N GLY A 176 -4.06 -21.14 -6.46
CA GLY A 176 -4.20 -21.91 -7.71
C GLY A 176 -5.64 -22.14 -8.20
N PHE A 177 -6.65 -21.67 -7.48
CA PHE A 177 -8.01 -21.62 -7.99
C PHE A 177 -8.46 -20.17 -8.19
N PRO A 178 -9.14 -19.84 -9.30
CA PRO A 178 -9.79 -18.56 -9.46
C PRO A 178 -10.79 -18.36 -8.31
N SER A 179 -10.92 -17.11 -7.82
CA SER A 179 -11.96 -16.77 -6.84
C SER A 179 -13.30 -17.29 -7.33
N LEU A 180 -14.04 -17.98 -6.46
CA LEU A 180 -15.38 -18.45 -6.81
C LEU A 180 -16.24 -17.24 -7.19
N PRO A 181 -17.02 -17.32 -8.27
CA PRO A 181 -17.97 -16.26 -8.59
C PRO A 181 -18.95 -16.11 -7.43
N PRO A 182 -19.46 -14.88 -7.17
CA PRO A 182 -20.41 -14.65 -6.10
C PRO A 182 -21.59 -15.61 -6.20
N GLU A 183 -21.99 -16.15 -5.06
CA GLU A 183 -23.10 -17.10 -4.96
C GLU A 183 -24.37 -16.45 -5.53
N GLY A 184 -24.85 -16.97 -6.66
CA GLY A 184 -26.02 -16.41 -7.38
C GLY A 184 -25.77 -15.96 -8.82
N ALA A 185 -24.54 -15.99 -9.33
CA ALA A 185 -24.29 -15.78 -10.75
C ALA A 185 -24.81 -16.99 -11.54
N ALA A 186 -25.97 -16.82 -12.19
CA ALA A 186 -26.53 -17.85 -13.09
C ALA A 186 -25.53 -18.11 -14.23
N PRO A 187 -25.36 -19.39 -14.66
CA PRO A 187 -24.50 -19.70 -15.79
C PRO A 187 -25.01 -18.97 -17.04
N ALA A 188 -24.10 -18.25 -17.70
CA ALA A 188 -24.39 -17.63 -18.98
C ALA A 188 -24.76 -18.75 -19.98
N SER A 189 -26.00 -18.69 -20.48
CA SER A 189 -26.57 -19.54 -21.51
C SER A 189 -26.00 -19.25 -22.90
#